data_aa44440de2107bfabf10e04a2085b266
#
_entry.id   aa44440de2107bfabf10e04a2085b266
#
_cell.length_a   1.000
_cell.length_b   1.000
_cell.length_c   1.000
_cell.angle_alpha   90.00
_cell.angle_beta   90.00
_cell.angle_gamma   90.00
#
_symmetry.space_group_name_H-M   'P 1'
#
loop_
_entity.id
_entity.type
_entity.pdbx_description
1 polymer ?
#
loop_
_entity_poly.entity_id
_entity_poly.type
_entity_poly.pdbx_seq_one_letter_code
_entity_poly.pdbx_strand_id
1 'polypeptide(L)'
;GETLGKIVNLRALAIIIVVIGHSIILYSHKWGLYSTIYNVRFLDILKDWINLIQMPLFLSISGFLFARSYKKYKFKAFVMKKAKRLLIPYVFVAVFWMYPIKRVVGYYSQNIIQYIVKDVIWGKDIGHLWFLPCLFISFVCSYFLFKLFKKDDKLHKCIKVIVFVGLYVISLIGNKFTAFPWINYLCSYYVWFYSGSLIYDYMDRITHLNRFIVIAVSMLFSALAIWLDISVVNGIATAMLLIMLYNVVGVNDNKIITSISDCSFGIYLLHSPVIYITFTYMANYNPTIVVFVNIVFALITWAITATCKKTKLEKFI
;
A
#
# COMPACT_ATOMS: atom_id res chain seq x y z
N GLY A 1 -11.34 18.62 11.55
CA GLY A 1 -12.38 18.39 10.54
C GLY A 1 -11.80 18.15 9.15
N GLU A 2 -11.42 19.20 8.45
CA GLU A 2 -11.09 19.16 7.02
C GLU A 2 -9.95 18.18 6.66
N THR A 3 -8.84 18.19 7.39
CA THR A 3 -7.72 17.28 7.16
C THR A 3 -8.12 15.80 7.29
N LEU A 4 -9.03 15.45 8.19
CA LEU A 4 -9.50 14.07 8.30
C LEU A 4 -10.40 13.67 7.13
N GLY A 5 -11.24 14.58 6.64
CA GLY A 5 -12.02 14.34 5.43
C GLY A 5 -11.15 14.08 4.20
N LYS A 6 -10.05 14.84 4.03
CA LYS A 6 -9.05 14.58 2.99
C LYS A 6 -8.45 13.17 3.11
N ILE A 7 -8.11 12.73 4.32
CA ILE A 7 -7.55 11.38 4.56
C ILE A 7 -8.56 10.28 4.21
N VAL A 8 -9.84 10.48 4.46
CA VAL A 8 -10.91 9.54 4.03
C VAL A 8 -10.87 9.36 2.51
N ASN A 9 -10.84 10.47 1.77
CA ASN A 9 -10.82 10.44 0.32
C ASN A 9 -9.51 9.85 -0.25
N LEU A 10 -8.37 10.19 0.34
CA LEU A 10 -7.07 9.61 -0.03
C LEU A 10 -7.04 8.09 0.19
N ARG A 11 -7.65 7.60 1.27
CA ARG A 11 -7.73 6.16 1.55
C ARG A 11 -8.63 5.44 0.56
N ALA A 12 -9.77 6.03 0.20
CA ALA A 12 -10.64 5.49 -0.84
C ALA A 12 -9.92 5.43 -2.19
N LEU A 13 -9.22 6.50 -2.56
CA LEU A 13 -8.41 6.55 -3.78
C LEU A 13 -7.31 5.48 -3.76
N ALA A 14 -6.61 5.33 -2.64
CA ALA A 14 -5.54 4.35 -2.48
C ALA A 14 -6.02 2.92 -2.74
N ILE A 15 -7.15 2.51 -2.17
CA ILE A 15 -7.68 1.16 -2.40
C ILE A 15 -8.16 0.97 -3.84
N ILE A 16 -8.77 1.97 -4.45
CA ILE A 16 -9.18 1.93 -5.86
C ILE A 16 -7.95 1.71 -6.76
N ILE A 17 -6.88 2.47 -6.55
CA ILE A 17 -5.62 2.34 -7.30
C ILE A 17 -5.04 0.93 -7.13
N VAL A 18 -5.03 0.37 -5.93
CA VAL A 18 -4.54 -1.00 -5.67
C VAL A 18 -5.38 -2.04 -6.39
N VAL A 19 -6.70 -1.94 -6.33
CA VAL A 19 -7.61 -2.86 -7.02
C VAL A 19 -7.40 -2.82 -8.53
N ILE A 20 -7.33 -1.64 -9.13
CA ILE A 20 -7.05 -1.48 -10.56
C ILE A 20 -5.68 -2.06 -10.89
N GLY A 21 -4.65 -1.72 -10.10
CA GLY A 21 -3.28 -2.22 -10.31
C GLY A 21 -3.16 -3.74 -10.25
N HIS A 22 -3.88 -4.41 -9.37
CA HIS A 22 -3.93 -5.87 -9.33
C HIS A 22 -4.79 -6.46 -10.45
N SER A 23 -5.87 -5.78 -10.85
CA SER A 23 -6.74 -6.25 -11.93
C SER A 23 -6.05 -6.29 -13.29
N ILE A 24 -5.05 -5.43 -13.52
CA ILE A 24 -4.30 -5.32 -14.76
C ILE A 24 -2.90 -5.95 -14.70
N ILE A 25 -2.50 -6.51 -13.55
CA ILE A 25 -1.12 -6.98 -13.32
C ILE A 25 -0.69 -8.08 -14.30
N LEU A 26 -1.63 -8.86 -14.83
CA LEU A 26 -1.39 -9.89 -15.86
C LEU A 26 -0.70 -9.32 -17.11
N TYR A 27 -0.96 -8.04 -17.43
CA TYR A 27 -0.45 -7.37 -18.64
C TYR A 27 0.86 -6.61 -18.40
N SER A 28 1.42 -6.69 -17.18
CA SER A 28 2.69 -6.04 -16.84
C SER A 28 3.88 -6.92 -17.24
N HIS A 29 4.82 -6.34 -17.99
CA HIS A 29 6.07 -7.01 -18.35
C HIS A 29 6.98 -7.32 -17.13
N LYS A 30 6.75 -6.64 -16.00
CA LYS A 30 7.49 -6.84 -14.75
C LYS A 30 6.92 -7.97 -13.89
N TRP A 31 5.79 -8.56 -14.28
CA TRP A 31 5.12 -9.60 -13.53
C TRP A 31 5.02 -10.89 -14.37
N GLY A 32 5.67 -11.94 -13.94
CA GLY A 32 5.82 -13.17 -14.72
C GLY A 32 5.15 -14.42 -14.13
N LEU A 33 4.17 -14.27 -13.21
CA LEU A 33 3.53 -15.43 -12.55
C LEU A 33 2.54 -16.16 -13.46
N TYR A 34 1.89 -15.47 -14.36
CA TYR A 34 1.00 -16.00 -15.39
C TYR A 34 1.36 -15.42 -16.75
N SER A 35 1.15 -16.21 -17.81
CA SER A 35 1.33 -15.76 -19.19
C SER A 35 -0.02 -15.52 -19.87
N THR A 36 -0.06 -14.57 -20.79
CA THR A 36 -1.20 -14.30 -21.65
C THR A 36 -0.72 -14.10 -23.09
N ILE A 37 -1.60 -14.39 -24.06
CA ILE A 37 -1.35 -14.12 -25.48
C ILE A 37 -1.46 -12.63 -25.83
N TYR A 38 -2.02 -11.82 -24.92
CA TYR A 38 -2.28 -10.40 -25.16
C TYR A 38 -1.12 -9.54 -24.66
N ASN A 39 -0.61 -8.68 -25.53
CA ASN A 39 0.31 -7.61 -25.18
C ASN A 39 -0.43 -6.27 -25.26
N VAL A 40 -0.84 -5.72 -24.12
CA VAL A 40 -1.60 -4.47 -24.04
C VAL A 40 -0.72 -3.38 -23.44
N ARG A 41 0.07 -2.69 -24.29
CA ARG A 41 1.04 -1.68 -23.87
C ARG A 41 0.45 -0.59 -22.96
N PHE A 42 -0.79 -0.17 -23.20
CA PHE A 42 -1.44 0.82 -22.34
C PHE A 42 -1.60 0.31 -20.90
N LEU A 43 -2.03 -0.94 -20.70
CA LEU A 43 -2.19 -1.53 -19.37
C LEU A 43 -0.85 -1.75 -18.67
N ASP A 44 0.18 -2.09 -19.43
CA ASP A 44 1.55 -2.22 -18.92
C ASP A 44 2.07 -0.87 -18.39
N ILE A 45 1.99 0.19 -19.19
CA ILE A 45 2.38 1.55 -18.78
C ILE A 45 1.55 2.04 -17.59
N LEU A 46 0.23 1.80 -17.62
CA LEU A 46 -0.66 2.16 -16.51
C LEU A 46 -0.26 1.43 -15.22
N LYS A 47 0.14 0.15 -15.33
CA LYS A 47 0.63 -0.61 -14.17
C LYS A 47 1.92 -0.05 -13.63
N ASP A 48 2.86 0.36 -14.48
CA ASP A 48 4.09 1.00 -14.04
C ASP A 48 3.81 2.32 -13.31
N TRP A 49 2.89 3.14 -13.81
CA TRP A 49 2.47 4.36 -13.10
C TRP A 49 1.82 4.05 -11.75
N ILE A 50 0.92 3.06 -11.69
CA ILE A 50 0.28 2.62 -10.45
C ILE A 50 1.31 2.11 -9.44
N ASN A 51 2.35 1.41 -9.88
CA ASN A 51 3.42 0.91 -9.01
C ASN A 51 4.18 2.04 -8.29
N LEU A 52 4.28 3.23 -8.88
CA LEU A 52 4.90 4.38 -8.24
C LEU A 52 4.12 4.85 -7.00
N ILE A 53 2.81 4.63 -6.93
CA ILE A 53 1.97 5.28 -5.92
C ILE A 53 1.16 4.33 -5.03
N GLN A 54 0.77 3.14 -5.50
CA GLN A 54 -0.21 2.29 -4.81
C GLN A 54 0.16 1.99 -3.34
N MET A 55 1.35 1.45 -3.08
CA MET A 55 1.78 1.11 -1.71
C MET A 55 2.37 2.31 -0.97
N PRO A 56 3.16 3.20 -1.60
CA PRO A 56 3.60 4.44 -0.97
C PRO A 56 2.46 5.30 -0.42
N LEU A 57 1.33 5.40 -1.10
CA LEU A 57 0.18 6.17 -0.62
C LEU A 57 -0.42 5.58 0.67
N PHE A 58 -0.63 4.27 0.74
CA PHE A 58 -1.11 3.63 1.97
C PHE A 58 -0.15 3.80 3.14
N LEU A 59 1.15 3.64 2.89
CA LEU A 59 2.18 3.84 3.91
C LEU A 59 2.22 5.29 4.39
N SER A 60 2.19 6.24 3.46
CA SER A 60 2.18 7.68 3.76
C SER A 60 0.94 8.08 4.58
N ILE A 61 -0.26 7.62 4.22
CA ILE A 61 -1.47 7.85 5.01
C ILE A 61 -1.31 7.30 6.44
N SER A 62 -0.74 6.11 6.57
CA SER A 62 -0.50 5.48 7.87
C SER A 62 0.51 6.27 8.71
N GLY A 63 1.58 6.75 8.09
CA GLY A 63 2.59 7.59 8.73
C GLY A 63 2.04 8.97 9.14
N PHE A 64 1.21 9.58 8.29
CA PHE A 64 0.52 10.84 8.58
C PHE A 64 -0.38 10.71 9.84
N LEU A 65 -1.22 9.68 9.87
CA LEU A 65 -2.11 9.42 11.01
C LEU A 65 -1.33 9.04 12.28
N PHE A 66 -0.21 8.36 12.12
CA PHE A 66 0.69 8.05 13.23
C PHE A 66 1.30 9.32 13.81
N ALA A 67 1.87 10.20 13.00
CA ALA A 67 2.46 11.46 13.44
C ALA A 67 1.46 12.30 14.25
N ARG A 68 0.20 12.31 13.83
CA ARG A 68 -0.89 13.01 14.52
C ARG A 68 -1.24 12.42 15.89
N SER A 69 -1.03 11.11 16.11
CA SER A 69 -1.64 10.40 17.23
C SER A 69 -0.68 9.64 18.15
N TYR A 70 0.61 9.51 17.81
CA TYR A 70 1.53 8.64 18.54
C TYR A 70 1.73 9.01 20.01
N LYS A 71 1.63 10.30 20.37
CA LYS A 71 1.79 10.77 21.74
C LYS A 71 0.66 10.30 22.68
N LYS A 72 -0.49 9.85 22.15
CA LYS A 72 -1.68 9.50 22.93
C LYS A 72 -1.58 8.15 23.62
N TYR A 73 -0.60 7.31 23.26
CA TYR A 73 -0.54 5.93 23.74
C TYR A 73 0.80 5.61 24.38
N LYS A 74 0.76 4.84 25.48
CA LYS A 74 1.95 4.15 26.01
C LYS A 74 2.36 3.04 25.06
N PHE A 75 3.68 2.75 24.96
CA PHE A 75 4.25 1.80 24.00
C PHE A 75 3.55 0.44 23.98
N LYS A 76 3.41 -0.22 25.14
CA LYS A 76 2.77 -1.55 25.22
C LYS A 76 1.34 -1.55 24.69
N ALA A 77 0.52 -0.57 25.06
CA ALA A 77 -0.85 -0.43 24.59
C ALA A 77 -0.89 -0.15 23.07
N PHE A 78 0.03 0.67 22.56
CA PHE A 78 0.17 0.97 21.15
C PHE A 78 0.51 -0.27 20.34
N VAL A 79 1.57 -1.00 20.72
CA VAL A 79 2.02 -2.21 20.02
C VAL A 79 0.91 -3.27 20.02
N MET A 80 0.27 -3.52 21.17
CA MET A 80 -0.81 -4.50 21.28
C MET A 80 -2.00 -4.15 20.36
N LYS A 81 -2.38 -2.85 20.33
CA LYS A 81 -3.45 -2.36 19.46
C LYS A 81 -3.11 -2.59 17.97
N LYS A 82 -1.86 -2.29 17.57
CA LYS A 82 -1.42 -2.47 16.18
C LYS A 82 -1.26 -3.94 15.82
N ALA A 83 -0.70 -4.77 16.71
CA ALA A 83 -0.61 -6.20 16.51
C ALA A 83 -1.98 -6.84 16.28
N LYS A 84 -2.96 -6.55 17.15
CA LYS A 84 -4.33 -7.07 16.98
C LYS A 84 -4.96 -6.63 15.66
N ARG A 85 -4.74 -5.39 15.24
CA ARG A 85 -5.35 -4.85 14.02
C ARG A 85 -4.70 -5.33 12.73
N LEU A 86 -3.40 -5.64 12.74
CA LEU A 86 -2.63 -5.96 11.54
C LEU A 86 -2.25 -7.44 11.47
N LEU A 87 -1.74 -8.01 12.56
CA LEU A 87 -1.19 -9.38 12.54
C LEU A 87 -2.28 -10.45 12.67
N ILE A 88 -3.38 -10.19 13.40
CA ILE A 88 -4.50 -11.15 13.46
C ILE A 88 -5.15 -11.30 12.07
N PRO A 89 -5.60 -10.23 11.39
CA PRO A 89 -6.11 -10.35 10.02
C PRO A 89 -5.08 -10.93 9.05
N TYR A 90 -3.81 -10.57 9.20
CA TYR A 90 -2.73 -11.12 8.37
C TYR A 90 -2.70 -12.65 8.41
N VAL A 91 -2.59 -13.24 9.61
CA VAL A 91 -2.52 -14.69 9.77
C VAL A 91 -3.85 -15.34 9.34
N PHE A 92 -4.98 -14.76 9.74
CA PHE A 92 -6.30 -15.28 9.41
C PHE A 92 -6.50 -15.35 7.89
N VAL A 93 -6.27 -14.26 7.18
CA VAL A 93 -6.46 -14.20 5.73
C VAL A 93 -5.43 -15.06 5.00
N ALA A 94 -4.18 -15.09 5.45
CA ALA A 94 -3.16 -15.95 4.86
C ALA A 94 -3.56 -17.43 4.90
N VAL A 95 -4.04 -17.91 6.05
CA VAL A 95 -4.33 -19.34 6.28
C VAL A 95 -5.70 -19.73 5.73
N PHE A 96 -6.74 -18.93 5.96
CA PHE A 96 -8.13 -19.33 5.69
C PHE A 96 -8.69 -18.79 4.36
N TRP A 97 -8.02 -17.82 3.73
CA TRP A 97 -8.47 -17.24 2.47
C TRP A 97 -7.45 -17.42 1.35
N MET A 98 -6.22 -16.93 1.53
CA MET A 98 -5.22 -16.95 0.48
C MET A 98 -4.70 -18.37 0.18
N TYR A 99 -4.33 -19.15 1.19
CA TYR A 99 -3.81 -20.49 0.99
C TYR A 99 -4.82 -21.42 0.30
N PRO A 100 -6.10 -21.55 0.75
CA PRO A 100 -7.07 -22.40 0.09
C PRO A 100 -7.28 -22.02 -1.37
N ILE A 101 -7.46 -20.74 -1.68
CA ILE A 101 -7.68 -20.27 -3.06
C ILE A 101 -6.48 -20.65 -3.93
N LYS A 102 -5.27 -20.25 -3.54
CA LYS A 102 -4.06 -20.52 -4.31
C LYS A 102 -3.76 -22.03 -4.43
N ARG A 103 -4.15 -22.82 -3.44
CA ARG A 103 -4.02 -24.28 -3.49
C ARG A 103 -4.97 -24.92 -4.50
N VAL A 104 -6.24 -24.51 -4.52
CA VAL A 104 -7.25 -25.01 -5.44
C VAL A 104 -6.92 -24.69 -6.89
N VAL A 105 -6.41 -23.49 -7.16
CA VAL A 105 -6.01 -23.10 -8.54
C VAL A 105 -4.63 -23.65 -8.95
N GLY A 106 -3.98 -24.45 -8.10
CA GLY A 106 -2.70 -25.10 -8.42
C GLY A 106 -1.47 -24.22 -8.30
N TYR A 107 -1.60 -22.99 -7.79
CA TYR A 107 -0.47 -22.10 -7.59
C TYR A 107 0.47 -22.59 -6.46
N TYR A 108 -0.10 -23.09 -5.33
CA TYR A 108 0.67 -23.70 -4.25
C TYR A 108 0.65 -25.23 -4.36
N SER A 109 1.85 -25.84 -4.43
CA SER A 109 2.05 -27.30 -4.32
C SER A 109 2.35 -27.74 -2.89
N GLN A 110 2.85 -26.84 -2.04
CA GLN A 110 3.29 -27.11 -0.67
C GLN A 110 2.12 -27.39 0.29
N ASN A 111 2.39 -28.16 1.34
CA ASN A 111 1.41 -28.38 2.41
C ASN A 111 1.28 -27.14 3.32
N ILE A 112 0.23 -27.13 4.14
CA ILE A 112 -0.10 -25.97 5.01
C ILE A 112 1.02 -25.64 6.02
N ILE A 113 1.74 -26.64 6.55
CA ILE A 113 2.82 -26.41 7.52
C ILE A 113 4.01 -25.72 6.84
N GLN A 114 4.39 -26.20 5.66
CA GLN A 114 5.45 -25.57 4.85
C GLN A 114 5.08 -24.14 4.48
N TYR A 115 3.82 -23.90 4.09
CA TYR A 115 3.31 -22.56 3.80
C TYR A 115 3.40 -21.65 5.01
N ILE A 116 2.92 -22.10 6.19
CA ILE A 116 2.98 -21.28 7.41
C ILE A 116 4.43 -20.92 7.75
N VAL A 117 5.35 -21.87 7.71
CA VAL A 117 6.74 -21.61 8.09
C VAL A 117 7.45 -20.74 7.05
N LYS A 118 7.36 -21.06 5.76
CA LYS A 118 8.14 -20.38 4.70
C LYS A 118 7.54 -19.05 4.28
N ASP A 119 6.21 -18.99 4.17
CA ASP A 119 5.55 -17.82 3.58
C ASP A 119 4.95 -16.92 4.65
N VAL A 120 4.20 -17.47 5.62
CA VAL A 120 3.57 -16.64 6.66
C VAL A 120 4.59 -16.15 7.68
N ILE A 121 5.46 -17.00 8.21
CA ILE A 121 6.43 -16.61 9.24
C ILE A 121 7.69 -15.99 8.62
N TRP A 122 8.27 -16.64 7.62
CA TRP A 122 9.50 -16.16 6.97
C TRP A 122 9.25 -15.05 5.94
N GLY A 123 8.08 -15.01 5.29
CA GLY A 123 7.69 -13.97 4.33
C GLY A 123 8.19 -14.21 2.90
N LYS A 124 8.46 -15.46 2.50
CA LYS A 124 9.09 -15.75 1.20
C LYS A 124 8.17 -15.47 0.01
N ASP A 125 6.93 -15.99 0.06
CA ASP A 125 5.92 -15.79 -1.00
C ASP A 125 4.52 -15.57 -0.38
N ILE A 126 4.41 -14.50 0.40
CA ILE A 126 3.14 -14.15 1.06
C ILE A 126 2.24 -13.28 0.17
N GLY A 127 2.63 -13.03 -1.08
CA GLY A 127 1.88 -12.20 -2.00
C GLY A 127 1.65 -10.79 -1.43
N HIS A 128 0.48 -10.21 -1.71
CA HIS A 128 0.15 -8.84 -1.29
C HIS A 128 0.14 -8.63 0.24
N LEU A 129 0.00 -9.70 1.04
CA LEU A 129 -0.08 -9.60 2.50
C LEU A 129 1.23 -9.15 3.17
N TRP A 130 2.36 -9.11 2.45
CA TRP A 130 3.65 -8.61 2.95
C TRP A 130 3.54 -7.23 3.61
N PHE A 131 2.59 -6.43 3.14
CA PHE A 131 2.39 -5.07 3.60
C PHE A 131 2.00 -4.97 5.09
N LEU A 132 1.23 -5.93 5.63
CA LEU A 132 0.73 -5.86 6.99
C LEU A 132 1.83 -5.99 8.05
N PRO A 133 2.70 -7.03 8.00
CA PRO A 133 3.86 -7.11 8.89
C PRO A 133 4.84 -5.94 8.69
N CYS A 134 5.08 -5.54 7.42
CA CYS A 134 5.92 -4.38 7.12
C CYS A 134 5.36 -3.09 7.77
N LEU A 135 4.05 -2.86 7.66
CA LEU A 135 3.38 -1.72 8.28
C LEU A 135 3.44 -1.80 9.82
N PHE A 136 3.26 -3.00 10.39
CA PHE A 136 3.38 -3.20 11.83
C PHE A 136 4.79 -2.84 12.34
N ILE A 137 5.84 -3.34 11.68
CA ILE A 137 7.23 -3.05 12.02
C ILE A 137 7.50 -1.55 11.84
N SER A 138 6.98 -0.92 10.78
CA SER A 138 7.10 0.51 10.53
C SER A 138 6.52 1.35 11.67
N PHE A 139 5.37 0.95 12.22
CA PHE A 139 4.79 1.60 13.40
C PHE A 139 5.70 1.48 14.64
N VAL A 140 6.27 0.31 14.88
CA VAL A 140 7.16 0.06 16.02
C VAL A 140 8.44 0.90 15.89
N CYS A 141 9.09 0.85 14.73
CA CYS A 141 10.30 1.64 14.47
C CYS A 141 10.03 3.14 14.63
N SER A 142 8.92 3.62 14.08
CA SER A 142 8.57 5.04 14.17
C SER A 142 8.25 5.49 15.59
N TYR A 143 7.69 4.62 16.43
CA TYR A 143 7.45 4.96 17.83
C TYR A 143 8.74 5.32 18.57
N PHE A 144 9.84 4.60 18.31
CA PHE A 144 11.15 4.90 18.90
C PHE A 144 11.81 6.10 18.22
N LEU A 145 11.79 6.14 16.89
CA LEU A 145 12.40 7.23 16.12
C LEU A 145 11.78 8.60 16.48
N PHE A 146 10.45 8.67 16.64
CA PHE A 146 9.77 9.94 16.95
C PHE A 146 9.99 10.42 18.39
N LYS A 147 10.42 9.53 19.29
CA LYS A 147 10.88 9.95 20.63
C LYS A 147 12.17 10.77 20.59
N LEU A 148 12.97 10.61 19.54
CA LEU A 148 14.18 11.40 19.33
C LEU A 148 13.84 12.84 18.88
N PHE A 149 12.70 13.05 18.24
CA PHE A 149 12.24 14.35 17.75
C PHE A 149 11.22 14.99 18.71
N LYS A 150 11.63 15.22 19.95
CA LYS A 150 10.74 15.74 21.00
C LYS A 150 10.34 17.21 20.82
N LYS A 151 11.19 18.01 20.16
CA LYS A 151 10.99 19.43 19.94
C LYS A 151 10.43 19.69 18.56
N ASP A 152 9.48 20.60 18.47
CA ASP A 152 8.90 21.07 17.20
C ASP A 152 9.54 22.40 16.79
N ASP A 153 10.86 22.41 16.69
CA ASP A 153 11.62 23.56 16.24
C ASP A 153 12.15 23.37 14.79
N LYS A 154 12.67 24.45 14.21
CA LYS A 154 13.16 24.46 12.84
C LYS A 154 14.30 23.44 12.62
N LEU A 155 15.17 23.27 13.62
CA LEU A 155 16.29 22.33 13.54
C LEU A 155 15.80 20.87 13.46
N HIS A 156 14.84 20.48 14.30
CA HIS A 156 14.26 19.13 14.27
C HIS A 156 13.52 18.84 12.96
N LYS A 157 12.86 19.86 12.37
CA LYS A 157 12.25 19.71 11.04
C LYS A 157 13.29 19.47 9.94
N CYS A 158 14.42 20.17 9.97
CA CYS A 158 15.54 19.92 9.04
C CYS A 158 16.13 18.51 9.22
N ILE A 159 16.35 18.08 10.47
CA ILE A 159 16.85 16.72 10.77
C ILE A 159 15.90 15.66 10.24
N LYS A 160 14.58 15.84 10.37
CA LYS A 160 13.60 14.90 9.79
C LYS A 160 13.73 14.77 8.27
N VAL A 161 14.01 15.87 7.56
CA VAL A 161 14.24 15.82 6.10
C VAL A 161 15.54 15.07 5.78
N ILE A 162 16.62 15.29 6.55
CA ILE A 162 17.87 14.54 6.39
C ILE A 162 17.66 13.04 6.62
N VAL A 163 16.90 12.68 7.67
CA VAL A 163 16.53 11.28 7.94
C VAL A 163 15.74 10.68 6.77
N PHE A 164 14.81 11.44 6.19
CA PHE A 164 14.07 10.99 5.01
C PHE A 164 15.00 10.68 3.83
N VAL A 165 15.95 11.56 3.54
CA VAL A 165 16.95 11.32 2.49
C VAL A 165 17.78 10.08 2.78
N GLY A 166 18.23 9.88 4.02
CA GLY A 166 18.96 8.67 4.43
C GLY A 166 18.13 7.39 4.27
N LEU A 167 16.87 7.40 4.69
CA LEU A 167 15.93 6.29 4.50
C LEU A 167 15.67 6.01 3.02
N TYR A 168 15.64 7.06 2.20
CA TYR A 168 15.49 6.92 0.76
C TYR A 168 16.70 6.23 0.13
N VAL A 169 17.92 6.63 0.51
CA VAL A 169 19.15 5.95 0.07
C VAL A 169 19.13 4.47 0.49
N ILE A 170 18.72 4.17 1.73
CA ILE A 170 18.55 2.79 2.19
C ILE A 170 17.54 2.04 1.31
N SER A 171 16.45 2.66 0.90
CA SER A 171 15.44 2.01 0.06
C SER A 171 15.96 1.62 -1.33
N LEU A 172 16.93 2.33 -1.87
CA LEU A 172 17.53 2.01 -3.18
C LEU A 172 18.36 0.72 -3.16
N ILE A 173 18.84 0.32 -1.99
CA ILE A 173 19.69 -0.88 -1.80
C ILE A 173 19.02 -1.95 -0.93
N GLY A 174 17.81 -1.68 -0.44
CA GLY A 174 17.12 -2.49 0.58
C GLY A 174 16.96 -3.96 0.23
N ASN A 175 16.72 -4.30 -1.03
CA ASN A 175 16.56 -5.68 -1.49
C ASN A 175 17.87 -6.50 -1.48
N LYS A 176 19.00 -5.87 -1.22
CA LYS A 176 20.34 -6.48 -1.26
C LYS A 176 20.92 -6.81 0.13
N PHE A 177 20.25 -6.39 1.20
CA PHE A 177 20.84 -6.46 2.55
C PHE A 177 20.81 -7.85 3.15
N THR A 178 19.74 -8.60 2.99
CA THR A 178 19.57 -9.86 3.70
C THR A 178 18.68 -10.84 2.95
N ALA A 179 18.87 -12.14 3.30
CA ALA A 179 17.94 -13.19 2.86
C ALA A 179 16.60 -13.18 3.63
N PHE A 180 16.45 -12.30 4.65
CA PHE A 180 15.24 -12.22 5.45
C PHE A 180 14.24 -11.20 4.86
N PRO A 181 13.15 -11.66 4.25
CA PRO A 181 12.26 -10.81 3.45
C PRO A 181 11.68 -9.62 4.21
N TRP A 182 11.37 -9.76 5.51
CA TRP A 182 10.78 -8.67 6.30
C TRP A 182 11.70 -7.47 6.45
N ILE A 183 13.01 -7.69 6.57
CA ILE A 183 14.01 -6.60 6.61
C ILE A 183 14.06 -5.93 5.25
N ASN A 184 14.06 -6.70 4.15
CA ASN A 184 14.08 -6.14 2.81
C ASN A 184 12.83 -5.30 2.53
N TYR A 185 11.63 -5.77 2.91
CA TYR A 185 10.41 -4.98 2.80
C TYR A 185 10.48 -3.70 3.63
N LEU A 186 10.95 -3.79 4.88
CA LEU A 186 11.10 -2.62 5.73
C LEU A 186 12.06 -1.60 5.12
N CYS A 187 13.25 -2.02 4.72
CA CYS A 187 14.25 -1.14 4.11
C CYS A 187 13.71 -0.47 2.84
N SER A 188 12.99 -1.21 1.99
CA SER A 188 12.47 -0.69 0.72
C SER A 188 11.30 0.28 0.89
N TYR A 189 10.47 0.10 1.92
CA TYR A 189 9.18 0.78 2.01
C TYR A 189 9.01 1.71 3.21
N TYR A 190 9.84 1.62 4.25
CA TYR A 190 9.71 2.45 5.45
C TYR A 190 9.82 3.95 5.16
N VAL A 191 10.60 4.35 4.17
CA VAL A 191 10.71 5.73 3.71
C VAL A 191 9.35 6.34 3.38
N TRP A 192 8.43 5.56 2.79
CA TRP A 192 7.10 6.04 2.42
C TRP A 192 6.16 6.16 3.62
N PHE A 193 6.32 5.31 4.63
CA PHE A 193 5.66 5.53 5.91
C PHE A 193 6.17 6.81 6.57
N TYR A 194 7.49 6.99 6.58
CA TYR A 194 8.12 8.17 7.18
C TYR A 194 7.74 9.45 6.43
N SER A 195 7.61 9.42 5.11
CA SER A 195 7.16 10.57 4.30
C SER A 195 5.81 11.11 4.74
N GLY A 196 4.90 10.24 5.19
CA GLY A 196 3.61 10.65 5.74
C GLY A 196 3.74 11.56 6.96
N SER A 197 4.76 11.35 7.80
CA SER A 197 5.03 12.25 8.93
C SER A 197 5.56 13.60 8.51
N LEU A 198 6.38 13.65 7.46
CA LEU A 198 6.83 14.93 6.88
C LEU A 198 5.65 15.69 6.25
N ILE A 199 4.81 14.98 5.51
CA ILE A 199 3.59 15.57 4.93
C ILE A 199 2.70 16.14 6.04
N TYR A 200 2.57 15.46 7.18
CA TYR A 200 1.85 15.99 8.34
C TYR A 200 2.47 17.29 8.85
N ASP A 201 3.79 17.35 9.01
CA ASP A 201 4.51 18.52 9.50
C ASP A 201 4.46 19.73 8.54
N TYR A 202 4.35 19.45 7.23
CA TYR A 202 4.35 20.49 6.16
C TYR A 202 2.98 20.62 5.46
N MET A 203 1.91 20.05 6.03
CA MET A 203 0.60 19.99 5.37
C MET A 203 0.08 21.38 4.97
N ASP A 204 0.22 22.39 5.84
CA ASP A 204 -0.22 23.75 5.54
C ASP A 204 0.51 24.33 4.32
N ARG A 205 1.81 24.06 4.18
CA ARG A 205 2.58 24.52 3.01
C ARG A 205 2.15 23.77 1.75
N ILE A 206 1.97 22.46 1.85
CA ILE A 206 1.56 21.61 0.72
C ILE A 206 0.21 22.08 0.16
N THR A 207 -0.76 22.38 1.02
CA THR A 207 -2.09 22.83 0.57
C THR A 207 -2.10 24.20 -0.10
N HIS A 208 -1.11 25.04 0.18
CA HIS A 208 -0.95 26.35 -0.45
C HIS A 208 -0.15 26.35 -1.76
N LEU A 209 0.42 25.21 -2.15
CA LEU A 209 1.10 25.09 -3.44
C LEU A 209 0.11 25.25 -4.59
N ASN A 210 0.56 25.87 -5.68
CA ASN A 210 -0.25 25.98 -6.88
C ASN A 210 -0.51 24.59 -7.47
N ARG A 211 -1.78 24.18 -7.48
CA ARG A 211 -2.19 22.83 -7.90
C ARG A 211 -1.81 22.48 -9.32
N PHE A 212 -1.87 23.42 -10.24
CA PHE A 212 -1.52 23.19 -11.65
C PHE A 212 -0.03 22.91 -11.81
N ILE A 213 0.82 23.67 -11.10
CA ILE A 213 2.26 23.43 -11.11
C ILE A 213 2.58 22.08 -10.49
N VAL A 214 1.97 21.74 -9.34
CA VAL A 214 2.20 20.47 -8.66
C VAL A 214 1.77 19.29 -9.53
N ILE A 215 0.64 19.38 -10.21
CA ILE A 215 0.17 18.33 -11.15
C ILE A 215 1.17 18.22 -12.32
N ALA A 216 1.53 19.31 -12.96
CA ALA A 216 2.43 19.31 -14.11
C ALA A 216 3.80 18.69 -13.78
N VAL A 217 4.40 19.10 -12.66
CA VAL A 217 5.68 18.57 -12.19
C VAL A 217 5.56 17.07 -11.85
N SER A 218 4.51 16.67 -11.15
CA SER A 218 4.30 15.26 -10.79
C SER A 218 4.10 14.36 -12.00
N MET A 219 3.36 14.83 -13.01
CA MET A 219 3.17 14.10 -14.28
C MET A 219 4.47 14.01 -15.08
N LEU A 220 5.26 15.09 -15.12
CA LEU A 220 6.55 15.10 -15.78
C LEU A 220 7.51 14.06 -15.15
N PHE A 221 7.68 14.09 -13.83
CA PHE A 221 8.54 13.12 -13.14
C PHE A 221 8.02 11.68 -13.26
N SER A 222 6.70 11.47 -13.29
CA SER A 222 6.11 10.16 -13.53
C SER A 222 6.41 9.64 -14.94
N ALA A 223 6.30 10.49 -15.95
CA ALA A 223 6.65 10.14 -17.32
C ALA A 223 8.14 9.81 -17.46
N LEU A 224 9.02 10.61 -16.84
CA LEU A 224 10.46 10.35 -16.81
C LEU A 224 10.78 9.04 -16.08
N ALA A 225 10.10 8.74 -14.98
CA ALA A 225 10.28 7.51 -14.22
C ALA A 225 9.93 6.27 -15.05
N ILE A 226 8.81 6.30 -15.76
CA ILE A 226 8.39 5.20 -16.63
C ILE A 226 9.33 5.05 -17.83
N TRP A 227 9.79 6.17 -18.41
CA TRP A 227 10.67 6.15 -19.58
C TRP A 227 12.08 5.68 -19.25
N LEU A 228 12.67 6.15 -18.15
CA LEU A 228 14.04 5.83 -17.77
C LEU A 228 14.17 4.53 -16.98
N ASP A 229 13.14 4.14 -16.23
CA ASP A 229 13.10 3.02 -15.27
C ASP A 229 14.30 3.01 -14.29
N ILE A 230 14.69 4.21 -13.83
CA ILE A 230 15.78 4.39 -12.87
C ILE A 230 15.19 4.55 -11.46
N SER A 231 15.66 3.74 -10.50
CA SER A 231 15.12 3.71 -9.13
C SER A 231 15.12 5.08 -8.45
N VAL A 232 16.15 5.92 -8.68
CA VAL A 232 16.21 7.27 -8.10
C VAL A 232 15.09 8.15 -8.68
N VAL A 233 14.84 8.09 -9.98
CA VAL A 233 13.78 8.85 -10.65
C VAL A 233 12.40 8.36 -10.21
N ASN A 234 12.24 7.05 -10.06
CA ASN A 234 11.01 6.43 -9.55
C ASN A 234 10.65 6.97 -8.17
N GLY A 235 11.62 7.10 -7.28
CA GLY A 235 11.36 7.64 -5.94
C GLY A 235 11.06 9.14 -5.93
N ILE A 236 11.72 9.94 -6.77
CA ILE A 236 11.37 11.36 -6.91
C ILE A 236 9.94 11.49 -7.44
N ALA A 237 9.59 10.73 -8.47
CA ALA A 237 8.22 10.69 -9.00
C ALA A 237 7.19 10.31 -7.93
N THR A 238 7.48 9.29 -7.13
CA THR A 238 6.63 8.87 -6.01
C THR A 238 6.45 9.99 -4.99
N ALA A 239 7.53 10.67 -4.60
CA ALA A 239 7.45 11.80 -3.66
C ALA A 239 6.60 12.95 -4.21
N MET A 240 6.78 13.28 -5.50
CA MET A 240 5.98 14.32 -6.18
C MET A 240 4.50 13.92 -6.29
N LEU A 241 4.20 12.67 -6.63
CA LEU A 241 2.83 12.14 -6.66
C LEU A 241 2.16 12.19 -5.29
N LEU A 242 2.87 11.86 -4.21
CA LEU A 242 2.34 11.99 -2.86
C LEU A 242 2.00 13.45 -2.54
N ILE A 243 2.92 14.39 -2.78
CA ILE A 243 2.68 15.83 -2.57
C ILE A 243 1.47 16.29 -3.38
N MET A 244 1.38 15.88 -4.66
CA MET A 244 0.26 16.21 -5.54
C MET A 244 -1.07 15.72 -4.94
N LEU A 245 -1.14 14.47 -4.52
CA LEU A 245 -2.38 13.89 -3.99
C LEU A 245 -2.84 14.59 -2.70
N TYR A 246 -1.92 14.89 -1.77
CA TYR A 246 -2.27 15.65 -0.56
C TYR A 246 -2.62 17.12 -0.83
N ASN A 247 -2.13 17.70 -1.93
CA ASN A 247 -2.50 19.05 -2.36
C ASN A 247 -3.88 19.08 -3.02
N VAL A 248 -4.11 18.16 -4.00
CA VAL A 248 -5.27 18.22 -4.91
C VAL A 248 -6.52 17.58 -4.33
N VAL A 249 -6.39 16.49 -3.56
CA VAL A 249 -7.54 15.77 -3.01
C VAL A 249 -8.24 16.62 -1.96
N GLY A 250 -9.46 17.00 -2.23
CA GLY A 250 -10.31 17.76 -1.32
C GLY A 250 -11.13 16.89 -0.38
N VAL A 251 -11.97 17.54 0.42
CA VAL A 251 -13.01 16.90 1.24
C VAL A 251 -14.24 16.69 0.37
N ASN A 252 -14.84 15.51 0.46
CA ASN A 252 -16.12 15.21 -0.18
C ASN A 252 -16.93 14.31 0.76
N ASP A 253 -18.16 14.70 1.04
CA ASP A 253 -19.08 13.97 1.94
C ASP A 253 -19.87 12.87 1.20
N ASN A 254 -19.33 12.32 0.11
CA ASN A 254 -19.96 11.25 -0.63
C ASN A 254 -19.96 9.94 0.19
N LYS A 255 -21.16 9.42 0.46
CA LYS A 255 -21.37 8.20 1.25
C LYS A 255 -20.68 6.97 0.65
N ILE A 256 -20.57 6.86 -0.68
CA ILE A 256 -19.91 5.75 -1.37
C ILE A 256 -18.41 5.83 -1.09
N ILE A 257 -17.80 7.01 -1.26
CA ILE A 257 -16.37 7.22 -1.00
C ILE A 257 -16.05 6.91 0.46
N THR A 258 -16.87 7.39 1.39
CA THR A 258 -16.71 7.08 2.81
C THR A 258 -16.80 5.57 3.07
N SER A 259 -17.78 4.89 2.49
CA SER A 259 -17.91 3.42 2.61
C SER A 259 -16.71 2.67 2.05
N ILE A 260 -16.20 3.07 0.88
CA ILE A 260 -14.99 2.48 0.28
C ILE A 260 -13.79 2.70 1.19
N SER A 261 -13.61 3.92 1.70
CA SER A 261 -12.54 4.25 2.63
C SER A 261 -12.60 3.40 3.90
N ASP A 262 -13.77 3.26 4.48
CA ASP A 262 -13.98 2.48 5.71
C ASP A 262 -13.75 0.99 5.48
N CYS A 263 -14.11 0.47 4.31
CA CYS A 263 -13.90 -0.92 3.93
C CYS A 263 -12.53 -1.18 3.28
N SER A 264 -11.69 -0.15 3.08
CA SER A 264 -10.43 -0.25 2.32
C SER A 264 -9.51 -1.37 2.81
N PHE A 265 -9.45 -1.60 4.13
CA PHE A 265 -8.61 -2.64 4.71
C PHE A 265 -9.11 -4.04 4.35
N GLY A 266 -10.41 -4.33 4.48
CA GLY A 266 -10.97 -5.62 4.12
C GLY A 266 -10.95 -5.88 2.61
N ILE A 267 -11.21 -4.84 1.78
CA ILE A 267 -11.03 -4.94 0.32
C ILE A 267 -9.60 -5.33 0.01
N TYR A 268 -8.62 -4.65 0.63
CA TYR A 268 -7.20 -4.96 0.45
C TYR A 268 -6.89 -6.41 0.79
N LEU A 269 -7.39 -6.94 1.90
CA LEU A 269 -7.15 -8.30 2.36
C LEU A 269 -7.72 -9.36 1.41
N LEU A 270 -8.92 -9.14 0.88
CA LEU A 270 -9.71 -10.18 0.23
C LEU A 270 -9.61 -10.19 -1.30
N HIS A 271 -9.39 -9.03 -1.97
CA HIS A 271 -9.49 -8.95 -3.43
C HIS A 271 -8.37 -9.69 -4.16
N SER A 272 -7.12 -9.60 -3.68
CA SER A 272 -5.97 -10.09 -4.43
C SER A 272 -5.93 -11.62 -4.61
N PRO A 273 -6.23 -12.47 -3.62
CA PRO A 273 -6.25 -13.91 -3.84
C PRO A 273 -7.24 -14.36 -4.91
N VAL A 274 -8.36 -13.65 -5.07
CA VAL A 274 -9.41 -14.01 -6.02
C VAL A 274 -8.98 -13.82 -7.47
N ILE A 275 -8.08 -12.86 -7.74
CA ILE A 275 -7.55 -12.65 -9.10
C ILE A 275 -6.76 -13.87 -9.62
N TYR A 276 -6.20 -14.71 -8.74
CA TYR A 276 -5.53 -15.95 -9.15
C TYR A 276 -6.50 -16.92 -9.81
N ILE A 277 -7.77 -16.94 -9.38
CA ILE A 277 -8.84 -17.70 -10.04
C ILE A 277 -9.02 -17.19 -11.46
N THR A 278 -9.21 -15.87 -11.60
CA THR A 278 -9.39 -15.24 -12.93
C THR A 278 -8.20 -15.53 -13.85
N PHE A 279 -6.98 -15.35 -13.39
CA PHE A 279 -5.80 -15.56 -14.23
C PHE A 279 -5.56 -17.02 -14.57
N THR A 280 -5.88 -17.96 -13.66
CA THR A 280 -5.76 -19.38 -13.96
C THR A 280 -6.68 -19.82 -15.10
N TYR A 281 -7.91 -19.32 -15.15
CA TYR A 281 -8.91 -19.78 -16.10
C TYR A 281 -9.16 -18.83 -17.27
N MET A 282 -8.80 -17.55 -17.15
CA MET A 282 -9.18 -16.51 -18.11
C MET A 282 -7.98 -15.71 -18.66
N ALA A 283 -6.72 -16.10 -18.42
CA ALA A 283 -5.55 -15.32 -18.85
C ALA A 283 -5.53 -14.98 -20.35
N ASN A 284 -6.10 -15.85 -21.18
CA ASN A 284 -6.17 -15.71 -22.64
C ASN A 284 -7.55 -15.22 -23.16
N TYR A 285 -8.42 -14.76 -22.28
CA TYR A 285 -9.66 -14.09 -22.68
C TYR A 285 -9.39 -12.61 -23.00
N ASN A 286 -10.36 -11.96 -23.65
CA ASN A 286 -10.26 -10.53 -23.95
C ASN A 286 -9.89 -9.72 -22.70
N PRO A 287 -8.85 -8.88 -22.74
CA PRO A 287 -8.37 -8.11 -21.60
C PRO A 287 -9.46 -7.29 -20.88
N THR A 288 -10.38 -6.71 -21.63
CA THR A 288 -11.49 -5.94 -21.05
C THR A 288 -12.37 -6.83 -20.16
N ILE A 289 -12.65 -8.07 -20.59
CA ILE A 289 -13.46 -9.03 -19.81
C ILE A 289 -12.70 -9.44 -18.53
N VAL A 290 -11.40 -9.74 -18.64
CA VAL A 290 -10.58 -10.15 -17.49
C VAL A 290 -10.54 -9.04 -16.45
N VAL A 291 -10.26 -7.81 -16.86
CA VAL A 291 -10.22 -6.65 -15.95
C VAL A 291 -11.59 -6.41 -15.33
N PHE A 292 -12.67 -6.47 -16.12
CA PHE A 292 -14.04 -6.30 -15.63
C PHE A 292 -14.39 -7.35 -14.56
N VAL A 293 -14.08 -8.63 -14.79
CA VAL A 293 -14.32 -9.71 -13.80
C VAL A 293 -13.56 -9.46 -12.51
N ASN A 294 -12.29 -9.03 -12.59
CA ASN A 294 -11.50 -8.69 -11.39
C ASN A 294 -12.10 -7.52 -10.60
N ILE A 295 -12.61 -6.50 -11.30
CA ILE A 295 -13.31 -5.37 -10.66
C ILE A 295 -14.60 -5.83 -9.99
N VAL A 296 -15.39 -6.70 -10.63
CA VAL A 296 -16.59 -7.29 -10.02
C VAL A 296 -16.24 -8.06 -8.75
N PHE A 297 -15.19 -8.87 -8.76
CA PHE A 297 -14.72 -9.54 -7.55
C PHE A 297 -14.32 -8.54 -6.44
N ALA A 298 -13.66 -7.45 -6.79
CA ALA A 298 -13.34 -6.41 -5.81
C ALA A 298 -14.61 -5.75 -5.22
N LEU A 299 -15.64 -5.52 -6.02
CA LEU A 299 -16.95 -5.04 -5.54
C LEU A 299 -17.62 -6.04 -4.59
N ILE A 300 -17.52 -7.34 -4.88
CA ILE A 300 -18.00 -8.40 -4.00
C ILE A 300 -17.23 -8.36 -2.66
N THR A 301 -15.90 -8.20 -2.68
CA THR A 301 -15.10 -8.09 -1.44
C THR A 301 -15.45 -6.83 -0.64
N TRP A 302 -15.80 -5.72 -1.29
CA TRP A 302 -16.35 -4.55 -0.63
C TRP A 302 -17.67 -4.85 0.07
N ALA A 303 -18.63 -5.51 -0.60
CA ALA A 303 -19.90 -5.92 -0.01
C ALA A 303 -19.71 -6.87 1.18
N ILE A 304 -18.82 -7.86 1.06
CA ILE A 304 -18.45 -8.78 2.15
C ILE A 304 -17.90 -7.97 3.34
N THR A 305 -16.94 -7.08 3.11
CA THR A 305 -16.33 -6.26 4.15
C THR A 305 -17.37 -5.38 4.84
N ALA A 306 -18.24 -4.72 4.09
CA ALA A 306 -19.30 -3.87 4.63
C ALA A 306 -20.29 -4.66 5.50
N THR A 307 -20.55 -5.91 5.14
CA THR A 307 -21.39 -6.82 5.94
C THR A 307 -20.67 -7.28 7.20
N CYS A 308 -19.40 -7.70 7.10
CA CYS A 308 -18.60 -8.16 8.22
C CYS A 308 -18.41 -7.08 9.29
N LYS A 309 -18.31 -5.80 8.90
CA LYS A 309 -18.21 -4.67 9.83
C LYS A 309 -19.43 -4.51 10.74
N LYS A 310 -20.58 -5.05 10.33
CA LYS A 310 -21.80 -5.04 11.15
C LYS A 310 -21.85 -6.23 12.13
N THR A 311 -20.83 -7.09 12.14
CA THR A 311 -20.78 -8.33 12.92
C THR A 311 -19.52 -8.40 13.78
N LYS A 312 -19.40 -9.46 14.61
CA LYS A 312 -18.19 -9.75 15.38
C LYS A 312 -16.97 -10.13 14.51
N LEU A 313 -17.16 -10.30 13.20
CA LEU A 313 -16.09 -10.64 12.25
C LEU A 313 -15.22 -9.44 11.87
N GLU A 314 -15.60 -8.21 12.24
CA GLU A 314 -14.82 -6.99 12.00
C GLU A 314 -13.36 -7.11 12.46
N LYS A 315 -13.08 -7.87 13.52
CA LYS A 315 -11.72 -8.05 14.06
C LYS A 315 -10.79 -8.89 13.16
N PHE A 316 -11.34 -9.59 12.16
CA PHE A 316 -10.58 -10.44 11.22
C PHE A 316 -10.45 -9.84 9.82
N ILE A 317 -11.19 -8.79 9.54
CA ILE A 317 -11.26 -8.10 8.24
C ILE A 317 -11.25 -6.55 8.50
#